data_32561d88014f3948359caf8a66cabac6
#
_entry.id   32561d88014f3948359caf8a66cabac6
#
_cell.length_a   1.000
_cell.length_b   1.000
_cell.length_c   1.000
_cell.angle_alpha   90.00
_cell.angle_beta   90.00
_cell.angle_gamma   90.00
#
_symmetry.space_group_name_H-M   'P 1'
#
loop_
_entity.id
_entity.type
_entity.pdbx_description
1 polymer ?
#
loop_
_entity_poly.entity_id
_entity_poly.type
_entity_poly.pdbx_seq_one_letter_code
_entity_poly.pdbx_strand_id
1 'polypeptide(L)'
;MTYFVEYRNVEYKAISAEGKTAHGLSPIVAILDEVGQVRGSKSDFIDAITTAQGAYEAPILLVISTQAPNDNDLLSIWLDDAKNSKDPHIVSHVYAADKDADLLDESAWRDANPALGKFRSLKDVETQAITASRMPSAEPTFRNLILNQRVEMAAPFVSKGLWILNSHDVDDSIFYEEPVYVGLDLSAKNDLTAMVMVAFREKWHVKAYFWTPSKGLHERAKRDRQPYDVWEKQGHIRTIEGASLNYEVLAKEISEILSECNVQTVAFDRWRIDLLKKEFADLGIDLPLLAFGQGYKDMSPALESLETLLLNEQIAHGNNPVLTMCMANTKVSTDPSANRKLDKQKSTGRIDGAVALAMAFGVINSATESSSITQGFVEI
;
A
#
# COMPACT_ATOMS: atom_id res chain seq x y z
N MET A 1 19.77 -8.07 31.39
CA MET A 1 19.67 -7.91 32.85
C MET A 1 19.30 -9.26 33.44
N THR A 2 20.00 -9.70 34.47
CA THR A 2 19.75 -11.02 35.09
C THR A 2 19.53 -10.81 36.58
N TYR A 3 18.47 -11.42 37.12
CA TYR A 3 18.19 -11.49 38.55
C TYR A 3 18.22 -12.94 39.00
N PHE A 4 18.92 -13.23 40.07
CA PHE A 4 19.01 -14.57 40.69
C PHE A 4 18.34 -14.57 42.03
N VAL A 5 17.46 -15.57 42.28
CA VAL A 5 16.75 -15.76 43.56
C VAL A 5 17.35 -16.97 44.23
N GLU A 6 18.37 -16.79 45.05
CA GLU A 6 19.20 -17.86 45.66
C GLU A 6 18.39 -18.92 46.41
N TYR A 7 17.42 -18.51 47.26
CA TYR A 7 16.67 -19.46 48.11
C TYR A 7 15.73 -20.37 47.29
N ARG A 8 15.49 -20.09 46.01
CA ARG A 8 14.67 -20.87 45.08
C ARG A 8 15.46 -21.45 43.93
N ASN A 9 16.73 -21.11 43.80
CA ASN A 9 17.57 -21.45 42.67
C ASN A 9 16.91 -21.08 41.31
N VAL A 10 16.32 -19.88 41.24
CA VAL A 10 15.59 -19.38 40.06
C VAL A 10 16.33 -18.20 39.49
N GLU A 11 16.56 -18.23 38.18
CA GLU A 11 17.10 -17.13 37.40
C GLU A 11 15.99 -16.47 36.60
N TYR A 12 15.87 -15.14 36.69
CA TYR A 12 15.08 -14.32 35.77
C TYR A 12 16.03 -13.56 34.87
N LYS A 13 15.88 -13.72 33.53
CA LYS A 13 16.76 -13.13 32.55
C LYS A 13 15.96 -12.41 31.48
N ALA A 14 16.15 -11.07 31.33
CA ALA A 14 15.66 -10.34 30.21
C ALA A 14 16.65 -10.44 29.03
N ILE A 15 16.15 -10.81 27.86
CA ILE A 15 16.94 -10.97 26.64
C ILE A 15 16.30 -10.17 25.50
N SER A 16 17.12 -9.77 24.53
CA SER A 16 16.62 -9.18 23.29
C SER A 16 16.16 -10.25 22.31
N ALA A 17 15.22 -9.90 21.42
CA ALA A 17 14.64 -10.80 20.42
C ALA A 17 15.61 -11.11 19.24
N GLU A 18 16.93 -11.19 19.50
CA GLU A 18 17.89 -11.60 18.49
C GLU A 18 18.03 -13.12 18.46
N GLY A 19 17.74 -13.75 17.30
CA GLY A 19 17.68 -15.21 17.16
C GLY A 19 18.93 -15.96 17.64
N LYS A 20 20.11 -15.34 17.60
CA LYS A 20 21.36 -15.95 18.08
C LYS A 20 21.46 -16.08 19.59
N THR A 21 20.68 -15.31 20.36
CA THR A 21 20.71 -15.31 21.84
C THR A 21 19.77 -16.32 22.48
N ALA A 22 18.86 -16.93 21.73
CA ALA A 22 17.88 -17.90 22.25
C ALA A 22 18.40 -19.33 22.31
N HIS A 23 19.46 -19.67 21.57
CA HIS A 23 20.04 -21.02 21.61
C HIS A 23 20.72 -21.31 22.93
N GLY A 24 20.36 -22.47 23.56
CA GLY A 24 20.91 -22.90 24.83
C GLY A 24 20.13 -22.41 26.07
N LEU A 25 19.02 -21.71 25.88
CA LEU A 25 18.09 -21.41 26.96
C LEU A 25 17.11 -22.56 27.15
N SER A 26 16.65 -22.76 28.36
CA SER A 26 15.60 -23.74 28.70
C SER A 26 14.68 -23.12 29.76
N PRO A 27 13.80 -22.19 29.37
CA PRO A 27 12.94 -21.51 30.33
C PRO A 27 11.72 -22.34 30.68
N ILE A 28 11.43 -22.50 31.96
CA ILE A 28 10.15 -23.07 32.41
C ILE A 28 9.00 -22.06 32.23
N VAL A 29 9.30 -20.76 32.37
CA VAL A 29 8.38 -19.66 32.09
C VAL A 29 9.04 -18.76 31.06
N ALA A 30 8.36 -18.52 29.94
CA ALA A 30 8.76 -17.53 28.94
C ALA A 30 7.70 -16.44 28.88
N ILE A 31 8.13 -15.18 28.99
CA ILE A 31 7.27 -14.00 28.81
C ILE A 31 7.71 -13.31 27.54
N LEU A 32 6.84 -13.31 26.54
CA LEU A 32 7.05 -12.66 25.26
C LEU A 32 6.31 -11.32 25.27
N ASP A 33 7.06 -10.24 25.19
CA ASP A 33 6.52 -8.89 25.15
C ASP A 33 6.46 -8.36 23.71
N GLU A 34 5.40 -7.67 23.38
CA GLU A 34 5.15 -7.03 22.07
C GLU A 34 5.20 -7.97 20.86
N VAL A 35 4.73 -9.21 20.97
CA VAL A 35 4.67 -10.16 19.84
C VAL A 35 3.87 -9.63 18.65
N GLY A 36 2.93 -8.72 18.86
CA GLY A 36 2.20 -8.02 17.79
C GLY A 36 3.09 -7.18 16.85
N GLN A 37 4.33 -6.89 17.23
CA GLN A 37 5.30 -6.22 16.36
C GLN A 37 6.08 -7.21 15.47
N VAL A 38 5.97 -8.51 15.70
CA VAL A 38 6.59 -9.54 14.85
C VAL A 38 5.84 -9.65 13.53
N ARG A 39 6.53 -9.42 12.43
CA ARG A 39 5.97 -9.48 11.09
C ARG A 39 6.05 -10.88 10.51
N GLY A 40 4.96 -11.26 9.80
CA GLY A 40 4.84 -12.58 9.19
C GLY A 40 4.38 -13.67 10.16
N SER A 41 4.18 -14.87 9.63
CA SER A 41 3.54 -15.99 10.32
C SER A 41 4.48 -16.80 11.23
N LYS A 42 5.77 -16.48 11.26
CA LYS A 42 6.80 -17.22 12.00
C LYS A 42 7.88 -16.31 12.57
N SER A 43 8.54 -16.79 13.63
CA SER A 43 9.70 -16.14 14.22
C SER A 43 10.66 -17.21 14.73
N ASP A 44 11.86 -17.28 14.15
CA ASP A 44 12.89 -18.26 14.56
C ASP A 44 13.27 -18.11 16.04
N PHE A 45 13.23 -16.88 16.55
CA PHE A 45 13.47 -16.62 17.98
C PHE A 45 12.40 -17.24 18.89
N ILE A 46 11.11 -17.02 18.53
CA ILE A 46 9.98 -17.56 19.30
C ILE A 46 9.95 -19.08 19.19
N ASP A 47 10.18 -19.63 18.00
CA ASP A 47 10.25 -21.07 17.75
C ASP A 47 11.38 -21.72 18.57
N ALA A 48 12.53 -21.06 18.72
CA ALA A 48 13.62 -21.54 19.55
C ALA A 48 13.23 -21.59 21.06
N ILE A 49 12.55 -20.56 21.57
CA ILE A 49 12.07 -20.49 22.96
C ILE A 49 11.02 -21.57 23.22
N THR A 50 10.01 -21.71 22.36
CA THR A 50 8.93 -22.69 22.55
C THR A 50 9.46 -24.12 22.45
N THR A 51 10.40 -24.40 21.56
CA THR A 51 11.06 -25.69 21.45
C THR A 51 11.88 -26.00 22.69
N ALA A 52 12.59 -25.02 23.25
CA ALA A 52 13.39 -25.20 24.47
C ALA A 52 12.54 -25.48 25.72
N GLN A 53 11.30 -25.03 25.75
CA GLN A 53 10.33 -25.32 26.80
C GLN A 53 9.89 -26.80 26.84
N GLY A 54 10.03 -27.53 25.72
CA GLY A 54 9.69 -28.96 25.66
C GLY A 54 10.51 -29.88 26.61
N ALA A 55 11.52 -29.34 27.30
CA ALA A 55 12.25 -30.05 28.36
C ALA A 55 11.48 -30.14 29.68
N TYR A 56 10.35 -29.44 29.83
CA TYR A 56 9.55 -29.38 31.05
C TYR A 56 8.16 -30.00 30.87
N GLU A 57 7.61 -30.59 31.91
CA GLU A 57 6.28 -31.20 31.88
C GLU A 57 5.15 -30.16 31.85
N ALA A 58 5.34 -29.00 32.46
CA ALA A 58 4.35 -27.93 32.55
C ALA A 58 4.98 -26.53 32.35
N PRO A 59 5.49 -26.25 31.15
CA PRO A 59 6.03 -24.93 30.87
C PRO A 59 4.88 -23.90 30.66
N ILE A 60 5.20 -22.64 30.92
CA ILE A 60 4.26 -21.54 30.73
C ILE A 60 4.84 -20.60 29.68
N LEU A 61 4.05 -20.35 28.64
CA LEU A 61 4.29 -19.29 27.67
C LEU A 61 3.26 -18.16 27.89
N LEU A 62 3.73 -17.00 28.29
CA LEU A 62 2.89 -15.81 28.47
C LEU A 62 3.19 -14.78 27.40
N VAL A 63 2.16 -14.31 26.71
CA VAL A 63 2.27 -13.27 25.66
C VAL A 63 1.55 -12.02 26.12
N ILE A 64 2.23 -10.89 26.11
CA ILE A 64 1.69 -9.57 26.45
C ILE A 64 1.94 -8.67 25.23
N SER A 65 0.88 -8.13 24.61
CA SER A 65 1.05 -7.33 23.40
C SER A 65 -0.20 -6.54 23.02
N THR A 66 -0.04 -5.50 22.22
CA THR A 66 -1.09 -5.02 21.33
C THR A 66 -1.33 -6.01 20.19
N GLN A 67 -2.52 -6.01 19.58
CA GLN A 67 -2.79 -6.84 18.42
C GLN A 67 -1.83 -6.52 17.25
N ALA A 68 -1.44 -7.55 16.52
CA ALA A 68 -0.71 -7.37 15.28
C ALA A 68 -1.62 -6.66 14.24
N PRO A 69 -1.06 -5.80 13.37
CA PRO A 69 -1.88 -5.08 12.41
C PRO A 69 -2.48 -5.96 11.31
N ASN A 70 -1.81 -7.06 10.93
CA ASN A 70 -2.26 -7.92 9.82
C ASN A 70 -2.75 -9.28 10.32
N ASP A 71 -3.75 -9.84 9.64
CA ASP A 71 -4.29 -11.17 9.95
C ASP A 71 -3.28 -12.31 9.76
N ASN A 72 -2.28 -12.11 8.89
CA ASN A 72 -1.23 -13.09 8.59
C ASN A 72 -0.01 -12.99 9.51
N ASP A 73 0.01 -12.06 10.45
CA ASP A 73 1.08 -11.95 11.45
C ASP A 73 0.89 -12.99 12.58
N LEU A 74 1.99 -13.44 13.17
CA LEU A 74 2.05 -14.55 14.13
C LEU A 74 1.04 -14.39 15.26
N LEU A 75 0.97 -13.21 15.89
CA LEU A 75 0.04 -12.98 17.01
C LEU A 75 -1.42 -13.05 16.58
N SER A 76 -1.75 -12.56 15.37
CA SER A 76 -3.12 -12.66 14.84
C SER A 76 -3.54 -14.10 14.64
N ILE A 77 -2.64 -14.93 14.08
CA ILE A 77 -2.87 -16.37 13.90
C ILE A 77 -3.10 -17.05 15.25
N TRP A 78 -2.27 -16.75 16.26
CA TRP A 78 -2.41 -17.31 17.59
C TRP A 78 -3.69 -16.89 18.30
N LEU A 79 -4.10 -15.63 18.18
CA LEU A 79 -5.36 -15.14 18.78
C LEU A 79 -6.58 -15.76 18.11
N ASP A 80 -6.56 -15.96 16.80
CA ASP A 80 -7.65 -16.60 16.06
C ASP A 80 -7.75 -18.10 16.39
N ASP A 81 -6.62 -18.77 16.54
CA ASP A 81 -6.58 -20.15 17.05
C ASP A 81 -7.11 -20.22 18.49
N ALA A 82 -6.60 -19.38 19.38
CA ALA A 82 -7.04 -19.36 20.78
C ALA A 82 -8.54 -19.07 20.96
N LYS A 83 -9.12 -18.22 20.09
CA LYS A 83 -10.55 -17.91 20.09
C LYS A 83 -11.42 -19.10 19.69
N ASN A 84 -10.91 -19.96 18.79
CA ASN A 84 -11.63 -21.10 18.25
C ASN A 84 -11.26 -22.42 18.95
N SER A 85 -10.15 -22.45 19.71
CA SER A 85 -9.68 -23.63 20.43
C SER A 85 -10.59 -23.98 21.60
N LYS A 86 -10.73 -25.29 21.83
CA LYS A 86 -11.36 -25.86 23.05
C LYS A 86 -10.32 -26.41 24.04
N ASP A 87 -9.03 -26.19 23.76
CA ASP A 87 -7.93 -26.65 24.65
C ASP A 87 -7.95 -25.82 25.93
N PRO A 88 -8.14 -26.45 27.11
CA PRO A 88 -8.16 -25.75 28.39
C PRO A 88 -6.80 -25.13 28.77
N HIS A 89 -5.71 -25.51 28.09
CA HIS A 89 -4.38 -24.96 28.31
C HIS A 89 -4.13 -23.67 27.55
N ILE A 90 -5.04 -23.28 26.63
CA ILE A 90 -4.95 -22.04 25.87
C ILE A 90 -5.95 -21.04 26.44
N VAL A 91 -5.43 -19.91 26.94
CA VAL A 91 -6.23 -18.81 27.49
C VAL A 91 -5.87 -17.51 26.80
N SER A 92 -6.87 -16.77 26.32
CA SER A 92 -6.66 -15.44 25.72
C SER A 92 -7.64 -14.42 26.27
N HIS A 93 -7.13 -13.22 26.54
CA HIS A 93 -7.93 -12.05 26.91
C HIS A 93 -7.57 -10.90 25.95
N VAL A 94 -8.54 -10.42 25.21
CA VAL A 94 -8.35 -9.32 24.25
C VAL A 94 -9.23 -8.15 24.66
N TYR A 95 -8.60 -7.02 24.94
CA TYR A 95 -9.26 -5.74 25.20
C TYR A 95 -9.09 -4.87 23.94
N ALA A 96 -10.13 -4.71 23.16
CA ALA A 96 -10.10 -3.96 21.90
C ALA A 96 -11.44 -3.25 21.69
N ALA A 97 -11.38 -2.09 21.05
CA ALA A 97 -12.59 -1.42 20.58
C ALA A 97 -13.18 -2.13 19.35
N ASP A 98 -14.46 -1.94 19.11
CA ASP A 98 -15.12 -2.41 17.89
C ASP A 98 -14.41 -1.88 16.64
N LYS A 99 -14.40 -2.71 15.56
CA LYS A 99 -13.71 -2.40 14.31
C LYS A 99 -14.13 -1.05 13.73
N ASP A 100 -15.42 -0.72 13.82
CA ASP A 100 -16.01 0.50 13.26
C ASP A 100 -16.19 1.61 14.30
N ALA A 101 -15.54 1.49 15.47
CA ALA A 101 -15.62 2.50 16.52
C ALA A 101 -15.16 3.88 16.03
N ASP A 102 -15.88 4.92 16.46
CA ASP A 102 -15.48 6.30 16.25
C ASP A 102 -14.19 6.59 17.04
N LEU A 103 -13.26 7.33 16.43
CA LEU A 103 -11.99 7.69 17.04
C LEU A 103 -12.15 8.56 18.31
N LEU A 104 -13.22 9.32 18.37
CA LEU A 104 -13.50 10.25 19.48
C LEU A 104 -14.45 9.66 20.55
N ASP A 105 -14.84 8.38 20.38
CA ASP A 105 -15.71 7.73 21.37
C ASP A 105 -14.90 7.25 22.60
N GLU A 106 -15.15 7.89 23.74
CA GLU A 106 -14.51 7.53 25.01
C GLU A 106 -14.85 6.11 25.46
N SER A 107 -16.03 5.58 25.11
CA SER A 107 -16.41 4.19 25.47
C SER A 107 -15.50 3.19 24.77
N ALA A 108 -15.19 3.42 23.49
CA ALA A 108 -14.25 2.61 22.72
C ALA A 108 -12.82 2.65 23.31
N TRP A 109 -12.39 3.82 23.81
CA TRP A 109 -11.09 3.92 24.48
C TRP A 109 -11.05 3.10 25.77
N ARG A 110 -12.16 3.06 26.56
CA ARG A 110 -12.25 2.27 27.80
C ARG A 110 -12.28 0.79 27.54
N ASP A 111 -12.96 0.34 26.51
CA ASP A 111 -13.01 -1.06 26.11
C ASP A 111 -11.63 -1.61 25.76
N ALA A 112 -10.84 -0.80 25.04
CA ALA A 112 -9.48 -1.16 24.66
C ALA A 112 -8.45 -0.95 25.78
N ASN A 113 -8.72 -0.06 26.76
CA ASN A 113 -7.78 0.32 27.81
C ASN A 113 -8.42 0.24 29.20
N PRO A 114 -8.48 -0.94 29.84
CA PRO A 114 -9.06 -1.11 31.18
C PRO A 114 -8.43 -0.24 32.27
N ALA A 115 -7.21 0.23 32.03
CA ALA A 115 -6.46 1.10 32.93
C ALA A 115 -6.72 2.61 32.71
N LEU A 116 -7.55 2.97 31.72
CA LEU A 116 -7.84 4.35 31.38
C LEU A 116 -8.45 5.13 32.57
N GLY A 117 -7.87 6.29 32.88
CA GLY A 117 -8.25 7.10 34.02
C GLY A 117 -7.71 6.61 35.39
N LYS A 118 -6.97 5.50 35.41
CA LYS A 118 -6.24 5.01 36.62
C LYS A 118 -4.75 5.37 36.50
N PHE A 119 -4.00 4.62 35.71
CA PHE A 119 -2.59 4.91 35.43
C PHE A 119 -2.34 5.23 33.92
N ARG A 120 -3.30 5.00 33.02
CA ARG A 120 -3.32 5.52 31.65
C ARG A 120 -4.03 6.87 31.62
N SER A 121 -3.39 7.91 31.11
CA SER A 121 -3.95 9.25 31.07
C SER A 121 -5.08 9.35 30.04
N LEU A 122 -6.30 9.74 30.50
CA LEU A 122 -7.45 10.02 29.62
C LEU A 122 -7.14 11.18 28.67
N LYS A 123 -6.54 12.25 29.20
CA LYS A 123 -6.22 13.45 28.41
C LYS A 123 -5.19 13.17 27.30
N ASP A 124 -4.25 12.26 27.53
CA ASP A 124 -3.29 11.84 26.52
C ASP A 124 -3.99 11.09 25.39
N VAL A 125 -4.88 10.13 25.71
CA VAL A 125 -5.66 9.39 24.71
C VAL A 125 -6.57 10.32 23.90
N GLU A 126 -7.24 11.27 24.56
CA GLU A 126 -8.07 12.29 23.89
C GLU A 126 -7.24 13.12 22.90
N THR A 127 -6.06 13.58 23.30
CA THR A 127 -5.17 14.36 22.41
C THR A 127 -4.73 13.55 21.18
N GLN A 128 -4.40 12.27 21.37
CA GLN A 128 -4.04 11.38 20.29
C GLN A 128 -5.24 11.10 19.36
N ALA A 129 -6.45 10.91 19.91
CA ALA A 129 -7.68 10.72 19.15
C ALA A 129 -8.01 11.93 18.27
N ILE A 130 -7.92 13.16 18.83
CA ILE A 130 -8.10 14.40 18.07
C ILE A 130 -7.07 14.53 16.96
N THR A 131 -5.81 14.14 17.22
CA THR A 131 -4.76 14.16 16.20
C THR A 131 -5.07 13.15 15.09
N ALA A 132 -5.45 11.92 15.44
CA ALA A 132 -5.80 10.87 14.49
C ALA A 132 -7.03 11.23 13.63
N SER A 133 -8.03 11.93 14.20
CA SER A 133 -9.21 12.38 13.46
C SER A 133 -8.91 13.46 12.41
N ARG A 134 -7.84 14.25 12.61
CA ARG A 134 -7.43 15.32 11.68
C ARG A 134 -6.37 14.85 10.69
N MET A 135 -5.54 13.88 11.07
CA MET A 135 -4.39 13.40 10.29
C MET A 135 -4.60 11.94 9.88
N PRO A 136 -5.02 11.66 8.62
CA PRO A 136 -5.23 10.30 8.14
C PRO A 136 -4.04 9.37 8.32
N SER A 137 -2.81 9.90 8.30
CA SER A 137 -1.58 9.14 8.55
C SER A 137 -1.42 8.68 10.01
N ALA A 138 -2.04 9.35 10.96
CA ALA A 138 -1.98 9.01 12.39
C ALA A 138 -3.08 8.02 12.82
N GLU A 139 -4.18 7.95 12.08
CA GLU A 139 -5.32 7.10 12.39
C GLU A 139 -4.96 5.62 12.52
N PRO A 140 -4.23 4.98 11.57
CA PRO A 140 -3.90 3.55 11.70
C PRO A 140 -3.10 3.22 12.96
N THR A 141 -2.17 4.10 13.33
CA THR A 141 -1.37 3.95 14.55
C THR A 141 -2.24 4.06 15.81
N PHE A 142 -3.14 5.04 15.86
CA PHE A 142 -4.09 5.21 16.97
C PHE A 142 -5.01 4.00 17.09
N ARG A 143 -5.59 3.54 15.98
CA ARG A 143 -6.45 2.36 15.95
C ARG A 143 -5.73 1.10 16.43
N ASN A 144 -4.49 0.87 16.00
CA ASN A 144 -3.75 -0.32 16.40
C ASN A 144 -3.22 -0.22 17.84
N LEU A 145 -2.55 0.86 18.21
CA LEU A 145 -1.84 0.94 19.50
C LEU A 145 -2.73 1.41 20.67
N ILE A 146 -3.80 2.17 20.40
CA ILE A 146 -4.69 2.69 21.44
C ILE A 146 -6.03 1.97 21.47
N LEU A 147 -6.66 1.75 20.32
CA LEU A 147 -7.91 1.00 20.23
C LEU A 147 -7.69 -0.52 20.13
N ASN A 148 -6.44 -0.95 20.07
CA ASN A 148 -6.02 -2.36 19.96
C ASN A 148 -6.73 -3.11 18.82
N GLN A 149 -6.93 -2.43 17.68
CA GLN A 149 -7.56 -2.99 16.50
C GLN A 149 -6.52 -3.57 15.54
N ARG A 150 -6.89 -4.61 14.80
CA ARG A 150 -6.11 -5.09 13.65
C ARG A 150 -6.33 -4.13 12.49
N VAL A 151 -5.41 -3.21 12.29
CA VAL A 151 -5.45 -2.21 11.23
C VAL A 151 -4.10 -2.23 10.53
N GLU A 152 -4.10 -2.49 9.23
CA GLU A 152 -2.87 -2.35 8.44
C GLU A 152 -2.27 -0.95 8.65
N MET A 153 -1.06 -0.91 9.21
CA MET A 153 -0.35 0.34 9.50
C MET A 153 0.17 1.03 8.22
N ALA A 154 -0.06 0.46 7.04
CA ALA A 154 0.25 1.12 5.78
C ALA A 154 -0.84 2.17 5.50
N ALA A 155 -0.54 3.44 5.76
CA ALA A 155 -1.40 4.54 5.36
C ALA A 155 -1.70 4.47 3.86
N PRO A 156 -2.93 4.74 3.42
CA PRO A 156 -3.20 4.92 2.00
C PRO A 156 -2.33 6.07 1.47
N PHE A 157 -1.90 5.98 0.24
CA PHE A 157 -1.09 7.04 -0.38
C PHE A 157 -1.84 8.38 -0.36
N VAL A 158 -3.14 8.33 -0.68
CA VAL A 158 -4.02 9.51 -0.70
C VAL A 158 -5.31 9.18 0.04
N SER A 159 -5.77 10.10 0.90
CA SER A 159 -7.07 9.95 1.55
C SER A 159 -8.22 10.08 0.54
N LYS A 160 -9.34 9.39 0.80
CA LYS A 160 -10.52 9.48 -0.06
C LYS A 160 -11.03 10.92 -0.19
N GLY A 161 -10.98 11.71 0.88
CA GLY A 161 -11.40 13.11 0.87
C GLY A 161 -10.54 13.95 -0.07
N LEU A 162 -9.22 13.83 0.04
CA LEU A 162 -8.28 14.56 -0.82
C LEU A 162 -8.44 14.17 -2.30
N TRP A 163 -8.66 12.88 -2.60
CA TRP A 163 -8.92 12.42 -3.95
C TRP A 163 -10.19 13.06 -4.53
N ILE A 164 -11.29 13.07 -3.76
CA ILE A 164 -12.57 13.65 -4.19
C ILE A 164 -12.47 15.17 -4.43
N LEU A 165 -11.68 15.92 -3.66
CA LEU A 165 -11.46 17.36 -3.88
C LEU A 165 -10.87 17.65 -5.27
N ASN A 166 -10.18 16.70 -5.88
CA ASN A 166 -9.58 16.81 -7.22
C ASN A 166 -10.45 16.18 -8.33
N SER A 167 -11.72 15.83 -8.07
CA SER A 167 -12.63 15.18 -9.03
C SER A 167 -13.29 16.15 -10.02
N HIS A 168 -12.60 17.25 -10.36
CA HIS A 168 -13.05 18.19 -11.37
C HIS A 168 -13.20 17.52 -12.75
N ASP A 169 -14.08 18.06 -13.57
CA ASP A 169 -14.29 17.58 -14.93
C ASP A 169 -13.00 17.69 -15.76
N VAL A 170 -12.78 16.70 -16.62
CA VAL A 170 -11.64 16.67 -17.53
C VAL A 170 -12.05 17.32 -18.84
N ASP A 171 -11.29 18.32 -19.28
CA ASP A 171 -11.41 18.87 -20.63
C ASP A 171 -10.62 17.97 -21.59
N ASP A 172 -11.33 17.21 -22.40
CA ASP A 172 -10.71 16.27 -23.35
C ASP A 172 -9.95 16.98 -24.47
N SER A 173 -10.28 18.24 -24.82
CA SER A 173 -9.60 18.99 -25.88
C SER A 173 -8.13 19.25 -25.57
N ILE A 174 -7.80 19.32 -24.29
CA ILE A 174 -6.44 19.62 -23.81
C ILE A 174 -5.41 18.59 -24.28
N PHE A 175 -5.81 17.30 -24.42
CA PHE A 175 -4.91 16.24 -24.84
C PHE A 175 -4.52 16.32 -26.32
N TYR A 176 -5.23 17.12 -27.10
CA TYR A 176 -4.92 17.39 -28.52
C TYR A 176 -4.13 18.69 -28.71
N GLU A 177 -4.29 19.63 -27.79
CA GLU A 177 -3.77 21.00 -27.93
C GLU A 177 -2.47 21.21 -27.12
N GLU A 178 -2.31 20.53 -26.00
CA GLU A 178 -1.18 20.73 -25.10
C GLU A 178 -0.19 19.53 -25.09
N PRO A 179 1.02 19.72 -24.56
CA PRO A 179 1.96 18.63 -24.35
C PRO A 179 1.39 17.55 -23.42
N VAL A 180 1.44 16.29 -23.86
CA VAL A 180 0.90 15.13 -23.16
C VAL A 180 2.03 14.25 -22.63
N TYR A 181 1.95 13.90 -21.35
CA TYR A 181 2.84 12.92 -20.72
C TYR A 181 2.03 11.68 -20.35
N VAL A 182 2.61 10.52 -20.58
CA VAL A 182 1.89 9.26 -20.46
C VAL A 182 2.63 8.33 -19.50
N GLY A 183 1.90 7.66 -18.63
CA GLY A 183 2.41 6.53 -17.85
C GLY A 183 1.71 5.25 -18.25
N LEU A 184 2.47 4.16 -18.40
CA LEU A 184 1.98 2.85 -18.84
C LEU A 184 2.45 1.76 -17.88
N ASP A 185 1.54 1.13 -17.15
CA ASP A 185 1.79 -0.03 -16.29
C ASP A 185 1.19 -1.29 -16.92
N LEU A 186 2.06 -2.20 -17.39
CA LEU A 186 1.68 -3.42 -18.09
C LEU A 186 1.46 -4.57 -17.12
N SER A 187 0.32 -5.20 -17.19
CA SER A 187 -0.01 -6.38 -16.38
C SER A 187 0.69 -7.66 -16.84
N ALA A 188 0.78 -8.63 -15.94
CA ALA A 188 1.49 -9.88 -16.15
C ALA A 188 0.86 -10.82 -17.19
N LYS A 189 -0.41 -11.15 -17.08
CA LYS A 189 -1.19 -12.04 -17.98
C LYS A 189 -2.69 -11.78 -17.90
N ASN A 190 -3.24 -11.66 -16.70
CA ASN A 190 -4.69 -11.67 -16.44
C ASN A 190 -5.13 -10.49 -15.57
N ASP A 191 -4.32 -9.47 -15.43
CA ASP A 191 -4.56 -8.31 -14.57
C ASP A 191 -4.93 -7.07 -15.39
N LEU A 192 -5.17 -5.95 -14.72
CA LEU A 192 -5.38 -4.68 -15.38
C LEU A 192 -4.07 -4.15 -15.97
N THR A 193 -4.12 -3.75 -17.23
CA THR A 193 -3.10 -2.85 -17.80
C THR A 193 -3.66 -1.45 -17.78
N ALA A 194 -2.86 -0.48 -17.37
CA ALA A 194 -3.27 0.90 -17.24
C ALA A 194 -2.39 1.84 -18.07
N MET A 195 -3.03 2.74 -18.81
CA MET A 195 -2.39 3.93 -19.41
C MET A 195 -3.05 5.17 -18.83
N VAL A 196 -2.24 6.10 -18.34
CA VAL A 196 -2.72 7.37 -17.83
C VAL A 196 -2.02 8.50 -18.58
N MET A 197 -2.82 9.39 -19.15
CA MET A 197 -2.37 10.59 -19.84
C MET A 197 -2.56 11.79 -18.91
N VAL A 198 -1.60 12.71 -18.90
CA VAL A 198 -1.70 13.98 -18.19
C VAL A 198 -1.28 15.12 -19.09
N ALA A 199 -2.02 16.24 -19.03
CA ALA A 199 -1.73 17.46 -19.74
C ALA A 199 -2.10 18.67 -18.88
N PHE A 200 -1.44 19.81 -19.05
CA PHE A 200 -1.60 20.99 -18.20
C PHE A 200 -2.28 22.14 -18.95
N ARG A 201 -3.37 22.64 -18.37
CA ARG A 201 -3.99 23.93 -18.69
C ARG A 201 -4.71 24.41 -17.43
N GLU A 202 -4.20 25.44 -16.77
CA GLU A 202 -4.64 25.93 -15.46
C GLU A 202 -4.52 24.87 -14.34
N LYS A 203 -4.93 23.62 -14.61
CA LYS A 203 -4.77 22.43 -13.77
C LYS A 203 -4.20 21.27 -14.60
N TRP A 204 -3.73 20.23 -13.95
CA TRP A 204 -3.36 18.97 -14.59
C TRP A 204 -4.60 18.13 -14.84
N HIS A 205 -4.96 17.95 -16.09
CA HIS A 205 -6.03 17.06 -16.51
C HIS A 205 -5.51 15.63 -16.64
N VAL A 206 -6.25 14.68 -16.11
CA VAL A 206 -5.86 13.26 -16.04
C VAL A 206 -6.90 12.43 -16.77
N LYS A 207 -6.49 11.65 -17.76
CA LYS A 207 -7.35 10.70 -18.48
C LYS A 207 -6.74 9.30 -18.42
N ALA A 208 -7.51 8.34 -17.91
CA ALA A 208 -7.06 6.98 -17.68
C ALA A 208 -7.78 5.98 -18.58
N TYR A 209 -7.02 5.01 -19.09
CA TYR A 209 -7.49 3.89 -19.90
C TYR A 209 -7.05 2.59 -19.27
N PHE A 210 -7.94 1.60 -19.32
CA PHE A 210 -7.68 0.30 -18.71
C PHE A 210 -8.04 -0.83 -19.65
N TRP A 211 -7.20 -1.87 -19.70
CA TRP A 211 -7.40 -3.08 -20.49
C TRP A 211 -7.28 -4.32 -19.63
N THR A 212 -8.05 -5.34 -20.00
CA THR A 212 -7.99 -6.67 -19.39
C THR A 212 -8.44 -7.73 -20.40
N PRO A 213 -8.01 -9.01 -20.28
CA PRO A 213 -8.54 -10.07 -21.13
C PRO A 213 -10.06 -10.23 -20.93
N SER A 214 -10.81 -10.56 -22.00
CA SER A 214 -12.25 -10.78 -21.91
C SER A 214 -12.59 -12.05 -21.12
N LYS A 215 -11.84 -13.16 -21.34
CA LYS A 215 -12.05 -14.39 -20.59
C LYS A 215 -11.73 -14.21 -19.11
N GLY A 216 -12.62 -14.66 -18.25
CA GLY A 216 -12.44 -14.60 -16.80
C GLY A 216 -12.71 -13.22 -16.19
N LEU A 217 -13.36 -12.29 -16.92
CA LEU A 217 -13.69 -10.95 -16.37
C LEU A 217 -14.57 -11.05 -15.11
N HIS A 218 -15.60 -11.91 -15.18
CA HIS A 218 -16.53 -12.10 -14.06
C HIS A 218 -15.86 -12.75 -12.84
N GLU A 219 -14.97 -13.71 -13.03
CA GLU A 219 -14.18 -14.33 -11.96
C GLU A 219 -13.23 -13.33 -11.33
N ARG A 220 -12.60 -12.45 -12.12
CA ARG A 220 -11.76 -11.36 -11.61
C ARG A 220 -12.59 -10.35 -10.83
N ALA A 221 -13.77 -9.96 -11.34
CA ALA A 221 -14.71 -9.09 -10.64
C ALA A 221 -15.08 -9.63 -9.25
N LYS A 222 -15.37 -10.93 -9.16
CA LYS A 222 -15.66 -11.60 -7.88
C LYS A 222 -14.44 -11.67 -6.96
N ARG A 223 -13.28 -12.07 -7.49
CA ARG A 223 -12.03 -12.17 -6.72
C ARG A 223 -11.63 -10.84 -6.11
N ASP A 224 -11.64 -9.79 -6.92
CA ASP A 224 -11.19 -8.46 -6.55
C ASP A 224 -12.33 -7.65 -5.88
N ARG A 225 -13.56 -8.22 -5.81
CA ARG A 225 -14.79 -7.58 -5.28
C ARG A 225 -15.05 -6.22 -5.91
N GLN A 226 -14.83 -6.12 -7.22
CA GLN A 226 -15.00 -4.91 -8.00
C GLN A 226 -15.93 -5.15 -9.20
N PRO A 227 -16.77 -4.20 -9.60
CA PRO A 227 -17.76 -4.37 -10.64
C PRO A 227 -17.16 -4.18 -12.05
N TYR A 228 -16.15 -5.00 -12.40
CA TYR A 228 -15.44 -4.89 -13.69
C TYR A 228 -16.36 -5.08 -14.89
N ASP A 229 -17.35 -5.93 -14.78
CA ASP A 229 -18.39 -6.17 -15.80
C ASP A 229 -19.32 -4.96 -16.01
N VAL A 230 -19.55 -4.16 -14.98
CA VAL A 230 -20.27 -2.89 -15.08
C VAL A 230 -19.37 -1.83 -15.71
N TRP A 231 -18.14 -1.72 -15.28
CA TRP A 231 -17.18 -0.75 -15.81
C TRP A 231 -16.79 -1.02 -17.27
N GLU A 232 -16.78 -2.29 -17.69
CA GLU A 232 -16.61 -2.66 -19.10
C GLU A 232 -17.78 -2.15 -19.94
N LYS A 233 -19.03 -2.39 -19.53
CA LYS A 233 -20.23 -1.91 -20.21
C LYS A 233 -20.32 -0.36 -20.26
N GLN A 234 -19.76 0.31 -19.27
CA GLN A 234 -19.69 1.78 -19.20
C GLN A 234 -18.50 2.37 -19.98
N GLY A 235 -17.61 1.52 -20.52
CA GLY A 235 -16.44 1.95 -21.27
C GLY A 235 -15.24 2.39 -20.41
N HIS A 236 -15.28 2.16 -19.09
CA HIS A 236 -14.16 2.46 -18.20
C HIS A 236 -13.06 1.39 -18.23
N ILE A 237 -13.40 0.18 -18.67
CA ILE A 237 -12.45 -0.91 -18.92
C ILE A 237 -12.70 -1.40 -20.34
N ARG A 238 -11.65 -1.60 -21.12
CA ARG A 238 -11.67 -2.23 -22.42
C ARG A 238 -11.27 -3.69 -22.30
N THR A 239 -12.00 -4.57 -22.95
CA THR A 239 -11.65 -5.99 -22.96
C THR A 239 -11.01 -6.38 -24.29
N ILE A 240 -9.88 -7.12 -24.22
CA ILE A 240 -9.22 -7.71 -25.38
C ILE A 240 -9.57 -9.19 -25.42
N GLU A 241 -9.97 -9.70 -26.57
CA GLU A 241 -10.39 -11.10 -26.72
C GLU A 241 -9.25 -12.05 -26.35
N GLY A 242 -9.59 -13.06 -25.52
CA GLY A 242 -8.64 -14.08 -25.08
C GLY A 242 -8.57 -14.29 -23.57
N ALA A 243 -7.72 -15.21 -23.16
CA ALA A 243 -7.40 -15.52 -21.75
C ALA A 243 -6.20 -14.72 -21.24
N SER A 244 -5.44 -14.09 -22.13
CA SER A 244 -4.33 -13.18 -21.85
C SER A 244 -4.40 -11.99 -22.79
N LEU A 245 -3.77 -10.88 -22.42
CA LEU A 245 -3.69 -9.70 -23.29
C LEU A 245 -2.94 -10.04 -24.59
N ASN A 246 -3.55 -9.70 -25.72
CA ASN A 246 -2.89 -9.65 -27.02
C ASN A 246 -2.20 -8.29 -27.16
N TYR A 247 -0.87 -8.30 -27.17
CA TYR A 247 -0.07 -7.06 -27.19
C TYR A 247 -0.14 -6.36 -28.55
N GLU A 248 -0.38 -7.05 -29.67
CA GLU A 248 -0.62 -6.42 -30.97
C GLU A 248 -1.89 -5.55 -30.94
N VAL A 249 -3.00 -6.10 -30.42
CA VAL A 249 -4.25 -5.37 -30.27
C VAL A 249 -4.08 -4.20 -29.31
N LEU A 250 -3.40 -4.43 -28.18
CA LEU A 250 -3.12 -3.38 -27.21
C LEU A 250 -2.28 -2.24 -27.83
N ALA A 251 -1.25 -2.57 -28.60
CA ALA A 251 -0.40 -1.59 -29.27
C ALA A 251 -1.19 -0.74 -30.28
N LYS A 252 -2.08 -1.35 -31.04
CA LYS A 252 -2.97 -0.64 -31.97
C LYS A 252 -3.89 0.33 -31.24
N GLU A 253 -4.58 -0.13 -30.18
CA GLU A 253 -5.48 0.75 -29.41
C GLU A 253 -4.72 1.90 -28.72
N ILE A 254 -3.54 1.64 -28.15
CA ILE A 254 -2.70 2.71 -27.58
C ILE A 254 -2.31 3.72 -28.67
N SER A 255 -1.87 3.23 -29.83
CA SER A 255 -1.50 4.10 -30.95
C SER A 255 -2.67 4.96 -31.43
N GLU A 256 -3.86 4.38 -31.59
CA GLU A 256 -5.06 5.10 -31.97
C GLU A 256 -5.41 6.21 -30.98
N ILE A 257 -5.33 5.95 -29.68
CA ILE A 257 -5.60 6.95 -28.62
C ILE A 257 -4.58 8.09 -28.68
N LEU A 258 -3.32 7.78 -28.94
CA LEU A 258 -2.22 8.76 -28.91
C LEU A 258 -1.98 9.46 -30.25
N SER A 259 -2.60 9.00 -31.35
CA SER A 259 -2.29 9.45 -32.73
C SER A 259 -2.49 10.94 -32.96
N GLU A 260 -3.45 11.56 -32.28
CA GLU A 260 -3.77 12.98 -32.39
C GLU A 260 -3.19 13.81 -31.24
N CYS A 261 -2.46 13.18 -30.32
CA CYS A 261 -1.92 13.83 -29.12
C CYS A 261 -0.48 14.30 -29.34
N ASN A 262 -0.12 15.44 -28.76
CA ASN A 262 1.27 15.92 -28.73
C ASN A 262 2.07 15.22 -27.62
N VAL A 263 2.34 13.91 -27.78
CA VAL A 263 2.99 13.07 -26.79
C VAL A 263 4.46 13.43 -26.63
N GLN A 264 4.85 13.88 -25.45
CA GLN A 264 6.24 14.21 -25.13
C GLN A 264 7.02 13.02 -24.61
N THR A 265 6.40 12.16 -23.81
CA THR A 265 7.05 11.00 -23.20
C THR A 265 6.00 9.97 -22.80
N VAL A 266 6.32 8.70 -23.04
CA VAL A 266 5.59 7.54 -22.52
C VAL A 266 6.46 6.81 -21.52
N ALA A 267 6.23 7.02 -20.21
CA ALA A 267 6.89 6.33 -19.13
C ALA A 267 6.36 4.91 -18.99
N PHE A 268 7.24 3.94 -18.87
CA PHE A 268 6.87 2.54 -18.70
C PHE A 268 7.78 1.82 -17.72
N ASP A 269 7.28 0.78 -17.04
CA ASP A 269 8.12 -0.12 -16.27
C ASP A 269 8.96 -1.03 -17.19
N ARG A 270 10.23 -1.19 -16.86
CA ARG A 270 11.21 -2.03 -17.61
C ARG A 270 10.76 -3.48 -17.77
N TRP A 271 9.93 -3.97 -16.87
CA TRP A 271 9.40 -5.33 -16.96
C TRP A 271 8.34 -5.44 -18.07
N ARG A 272 8.55 -6.36 -19.03
CA ARG A 272 7.62 -6.74 -20.11
C ARG A 272 7.41 -5.75 -21.24
N ILE A 273 8.02 -4.61 -21.20
CA ILE A 273 7.90 -3.62 -22.28
C ILE A 273 8.44 -4.15 -23.61
N ASP A 274 9.41 -5.09 -23.57
CA ASP A 274 10.03 -5.63 -24.80
C ASP A 274 9.02 -6.26 -25.76
N LEU A 275 7.95 -6.90 -25.23
CA LEU A 275 6.88 -7.42 -26.07
C LEU A 275 6.12 -6.29 -26.75
N LEU A 276 5.72 -5.27 -26.01
CA LEU A 276 4.98 -4.14 -26.57
C LEU A 276 5.83 -3.29 -27.52
N LYS A 277 7.12 -3.09 -27.21
CA LYS A 277 8.05 -2.42 -28.10
C LYS A 277 8.20 -3.13 -29.43
N LYS A 278 8.24 -4.46 -29.40
CA LYS A 278 8.28 -5.27 -30.63
C LYS A 278 7.02 -5.03 -31.46
N GLU A 279 5.84 -5.08 -30.84
CA GLU A 279 4.57 -4.84 -31.54
C GLU A 279 4.51 -3.41 -32.13
N PHE A 280 4.94 -2.38 -31.39
CA PHE A 280 5.05 -1.02 -31.92
C PHE A 280 5.97 -0.95 -33.13
N ALA A 281 7.16 -1.58 -33.08
CA ALA A 281 8.10 -1.60 -34.20
C ALA A 281 7.53 -2.37 -35.40
N ASP A 282 6.90 -3.51 -35.18
CA ASP A 282 6.25 -4.33 -36.25
C ASP A 282 5.08 -3.57 -36.92
N LEU A 283 4.41 -2.70 -36.17
CA LEU A 283 3.32 -1.84 -36.67
C LEU A 283 3.82 -0.48 -37.24
N GLY A 284 5.13 -0.20 -37.15
CA GLY A 284 5.71 1.07 -37.60
C GLY A 284 5.29 2.27 -36.72
N ILE A 285 4.98 2.02 -35.44
CA ILE A 285 4.58 3.03 -34.47
C ILE A 285 5.83 3.52 -33.75
N ASP A 286 6.09 4.81 -33.81
CA ASP A 286 7.18 5.47 -33.10
C ASP A 286 6.63 6.34 -31.96
N LEU A 287 6.89 5.94 -30.71
CA LEU A 287 6.49 6.66 -29.51
C LEU A 287 7.73 7.01 -28.68
N PRO A 288 7.77 8.19 -28.02
CA PRO A 288 8.87 8.62 -27.16
C PRO A 288 8.90 7.83 -25.84
N LEU A 289 9.32 6.57 -25.92
CA LEU A 289 9.31 5.61 -24.81
C LEU A 289 10.46 5.86 -23.84
N LEU A 290 10.16 6.06 -22.56
CA LEU A 290 11.14 6.25 -21.48
C LEU A 290 10.96 5.20 -20.38
N ALA A 291 12.03 4.46 -20.07
CA ALA A 291 12.02 3.50 -18.97
C ALA A 291 11.99 4.21 -17.62
N PHE A 292 11.00 3.92 -16.81
CA PHE A 292 10.80 4.48 -15.47
C PHE A 292 10.91 3.36 -14.42
N GLY A 293 11.69 3.59 -13.36
CA GLY A 293 11.87 2.60 -12.30
C GLY A 293 10.75 2.66 -11.25
N GLN A 294 10.23 1.50 -10.85
CA GLN A 294 9.26 1.41 -9.74
C GLN A 294 9.95 1.30 -8.34
N GLY A 295 11.25 1.57 -8.26
CA GLY A 295 12.01 1.63 -7.01
C GLY A 295 11.87 2.97 -6.27
N TYR A 296 12.46 3.06 -5.09
CA TYR A 296 12.43 4.27 -4.26
C TYR A 296 13.00 5.50 -4.96
N LYS A 297 14.07 5.32 -5.75
CA LYS A 297 14.79 6.41 -6.42
C LYS A 297 13.90 7.21 -7.37
N ASP A 298 13.15 6.51 -8.22
CA ASP A 298 12.36 7.16 -9.27
C ASP A 298 10.93 7.47 -8.77
N MET A 299 10.36 6.56 -7.95
CA MET A 299 9.00 6.74 -7.42
C MET A 299 8.90 7.80 -6.34
N SER A 300 9.90 8.00 -5.48
CA SER A 300 9.76 8.93 -4.35
C SER A 300 9.49 10.37 -4.81
N PRO A 301 10.28 10.95 -5.72
CA PRO A 301 10.00 12.30 -6.24
C PRO A 301 8.69 12.38 -7.04
N ALA A 302 8.31 11.31 -7.75
CA ALA A 302 7.05 11.26 -8.49
C ALA A 302 5.83 11.30 -7.55
N LEU A 303 5.88 10.55 -6.44
CA LEU A 303 4.82 10.54 -5.43
C LEU A 303 4.74 11.87 -4.67
N GLU A 304 5.88 12.49 -4.36
CA GLU A 304 5.92 13.79 -3.70
C GLU A 304 5.29 14.88 -4.58
N SER A 305 5.61 14.90 -5.87
CA SER A 305 5.01 15.80 -6.85
C SER A 305 3.50 15.59 -6.96
N LEU A 306 3.06 14.34 -7.14
CA LEU A 306 1.64 14.01 -7.25
C LEU A 306 0.86 14.38 -5.98
N GLU A 307 1.41 14.11 -4.78
CA GLU A 307 0.79 14.46 -3.51
C GLU A 307 0.68 15.99 -3.35
N THR A 308 1.73 16.72 -3.71
CA THR A 308 1.74 18.19 -3.67
C THR A 308 0.66 18.78 -4.57
N LEU A 309 0.52 18.27 -5.79
CA LEU A 309 -0.51 18.72 -6.72
C LEU A 309 -1.92 18.42 -6.21
N LEU A 310 -2.13 17.26 -5.61
CA LEU A 310 -3.41 16.89 -5.00
C LEU A 310 -3.75 17.78 -3.79
N LEU A 311 -2.78 18.05 -2.92
CA LEU A 311 -2.96 18.93 -1.74
C LEU A 311 -3.32 20.37 -2.14
N ASN A 312 -2.81 20.84 -3.27
CA ASN A 312 -3.11 22.17 -3.80
C ASN A 312 -4.30 22.21 -4.76
N GLU A 313 -5.08 21.12 -4.87
CA GLU A 313 -6.25 20.99 -5.75
C GLU A 313 -5.96 21.33 -7.22
N GLN A 314 -4.74 20.99 -7.66
CA GLN A 314 -4.25 21.29 -9.00
C GLN A 314 -4.47 20.15 -10.01
N ILE A 315 -5.29 19.15 -9.67
CA ILE A 315 -5.61 18.02 -10.54
C ILE A 315 -7.10 18.02 -10.88
N ALA A 316 -7.42 17.63 -12.12
CA ALA A 316 -8.76 17.31 -12.59
C ALA A 316 -8.75 15.89 -13.16
N HIS A 317 -9.29 14.91 -12.40
CA HIS A 317 -9.24 13.50 -12.80
C HIS A 317 -10.60 12.92 -13.21
N GLY A 318 -11.67 13.72 -13.23
CA GLY A 318 -12.99 13.32 -13.72
C GLY A 318 -13.62 12.15 -12.99
N ASN A 319 -13.10 11.78 -11.82
CA ASN A 319 -13.57 10.68 -10.98
C ASN A 319 -13.75 9.33 -11.72
N ASN A 320 -12.84 9.00 -12.65
CA ASN A 320 -12.86 7.68 -13.31
C ASN A 320 -12.90 6.57 -12.23
N PRO A 321 -13.89 5.66 -12.24
CA PRO A 321 -14.11 4.72 -11.13
C PRO A 321 -12.99 3.70 -10.98
N VAL A 322 -12.33 3.31 -12.09
CA VAL A 322 -11.22 2.35 -12.05
C VAL A 322 -9.96 3.00 -11.49
N LEU A 323 -9.65 4.23 -11.90
CA LEU A 323 -8.54 5.00 -11.34
C LEU A 323 -8.77 5.30 -9.86
N THR A 324 -9.99 5.67 -9.48
CA THR A 324 -10.39 5.93 -8.10
C THR A 324 -10.22 4.68 -7.24
N MET A 325 -10.62 3.51 -7.73
CA MET A 325 -10.36 2.21 -7.07
C MET A 325 -8.85 1.97 -6.89
N CYS A 326 -8.06 2.18 -7.96
CA CYS A 326 -6.61 1.99 -7.89
C CYS A 326 -5.97 2.91 -6.83
N MET A 327 -6.35 4.18 -6.77
CA MET A 327 -5.85 5.13 -5.77
C MET A 327 -6.26 4.73 -4.35
N ALA A 328 -7.51 4.31 -4.14
CA ALA A 328 -8.01 3.86 -2.84
C ALA A 328 -7.28 2.61 -2.31
N ASN A 329 -6.88 1.69 -3.21
CA ASN A 329 -6.13 0.49 -2.85
C ASN A 329 -4.67 0.76 -2.54
N THR A 330 -4.13 1.89 -3.01
CA THR A 330 -2.68 2.15 -3.03
C THR A 330 -2.11 2.35 -1.63
N LYS A 331 -1.08 1.58 -1.31
CA LYS A 331 -0.27 1.71 -0.10
C LYS A 331 1.16 2.08 -0.45
N VAL A 332 1.82 2.75 0.49
CA VAL A 332 3.20 3.22 0.34
C VAL A 332 4.13 2.45 1.27
N SER A 333 5.28 2.05 0.75
CA SER A 333 6.43 1.62 1.56
C SER A 333 7.44 2.75 1.65
N THR A 334 8.06 2.89 2.81
CA THR A 334 9.10 3.89 3.08
C THR A 334 10.40 3.17 3.44
N ASP A 335 11.52 3.63 2.89
CA ASP A 335 12.85 3.15 3.27
C ASP A 335 13.39 3.92 4.51
N PRO A 336 14.54 3.52 5.09
CA PRO A 336 15.14 4.21 6.24
C PRO A 336 15.50 5.68 5.99
N SER A 337 15.66 6.07 4.71
CA SER A 337 15.94 7.45 4.29
C SER A 337 14.68 8.26 4.00
N ALA A 338 13.50 7.74 4.37
CA ALA A 338 12.17 8.31 4.14
C ALA A 338 11.74 8.40 2.66
N ASN A 339 12.47 7.75 1.72
CA ASN A 339 12.01 7.64 0.35
C ASN A 339 10.79 6.71 0.27
N ARG A 340 9.85 7.03 -0.62
CA ARG A 340 8.58 6.32 -0.76
C ARG A 340 8.45 5.63 -2.12
N LYS A 341 7.76 4.49 -2.13
CA LYS A 341 7.32 3.85 -3.37
C LYS A 341 5.95 3.21 -3.18
N LEU A 342 5.22 3.00 -4.25
CA LEU A 342 3.98 2.23 -4.23
C LEU A 342 4.29 0.75 -3.98
N ASP A 343 3.52 0.12 -3.10
CA ASP A 343 3.76 -1.26 -2.70
C ASP A 343 2.60 -2.16 -3.12
N LYS A 344 2.79 -2.91 -4.21
CA LYS A 344 1.78 -3.85 -4.74
C LYS A 344 1.44 -4.99 -3.76
N GLN A 345 2.37 -5.36 -2.86
CA GLN A 345 2.15 -6.44 -1.89
C GLN A 345 1.34 -5.99 -0.68
N LYS A 346 1.53 -4.73 -0.25
CA LYS A 346 0.76 -4.15 0.86
C LYS A 346 -0.57 -3.55 0.43
N SER A 347 -0.76 -3.34 -0.86
CA SER A 347 -1.99 -2.78 -1.42
C SER A 347 -3.15 -3.76 -1.31
N THR A 348 -4.35 -3.24 -1.02
CA THR A 348 -5.55 -4.05 -0.77
C THR A 348 -6.20 -4.61 -2.04
N GLY A 349 -5.70 -4.20 -3.22
CA GLY A 349 -6.21 -4.59 -4.54
C GLY A 349 -5.32 -4.06 -5.66
N ARG A 350 -5.91 -3.90 -6.83
CA ARG A 350 -5.20 -3.40 -8.02
C ARG A 350 -4.82 -1.94 -7.86
N ILE A 351 -3.58 -1.59 -8.26
CA ILE A 351 -3.04 -0.23 -8.19
C ILE A 351 -2.41 0.22 -9.52
N ASP A 352 -2.62 -0.54 -10.60
CA ASP A 352 -1.96 -0.32 -11.89
C ASP A 352 -2.20 1.11 -12.41
N GLY A 353 -3.42 1.64 -12.24
CA GLY A 353 -3.73 3.04 -12.58
C GLY A 353 -2.98 4.07 -11.73
N ALA A 354 -2.77 3.79 -10.45
CA ALA A 354 -2.01 4.68 -9.57
C ALA A 354 -0.52 4.67 -9.92
N VAL A 355 0.02 3.50 -10.28
CA VAL A 355 1.41 3.36 -10.76
C VAL A 355 1.60 4.13 -12.06
N ALA A 356 0.69 3.96 -13.04
CA ALA A 356 0.73 4.68 -14.30
C ALA A 356 0.63 6.20 -14.10
N LEU A 357 -0.27 6.67 -13.22
CA LEU A 357 -0.40 8.09 -12.88
C LEU A 357 0.89 8.65 -12.25
N ALA A 358 1.48 7.93 -11.29
CA ALA A 358 2.74 8.33 -10.66
C ALA A 358 3.89 8.40 -11.68
N MET A 359 3.98 7.43 -12.62
CA MET A 359 4.98 7.45 -13.70
C MET A 359 4.79 8.64 -14.63
N ALA A 360 3.54 8.99 -15.01
CA ALA A 360 3.26 10.14 -15.85
C ALA A 360 3.74 11.45 -15.21
N PHE A 361 3.51 11.65 -13.92
CA PHE A 361 4.03 12.83 -13.20
C PHE A 361 5.54 12.76 -12.97
N GLY A 362 6.11 11.57 -12.80
CA GLY A 362 7.54 11.38 -12.61
C GLY A 362 8.39 11.84 -13.79
N VAL A 363 7.92 11.64 -15.02
CA VAL A 363 8.67 12.06 -16.23
C VAL A 363 8.61 13.56 -16.48
N ILE A 364 7.60 14.26 -15.99
CA ILE A 364 7.51 15.74 -16.07
C ILE A 364 8.67 16.37 -15.29
N ASN A 365 8.94 15.89 -14.10
CA ASN A 365 10.03 16.39 -13.26
C ASN A 365 11.40 16.19 -13.94
N SER A 366 11.61 15.02 -14.57
CA SER A 366 12.85 14.71 -15.29
C SER A 366 13.07 15.62 -16.53
N ALA A 367 12.00 15.98 -17.25
CA ALA A 367 12.06 16.87 -18.40
C ALA A 367 12.40 18.31 -18.00
N THR A 368 11.90 18.77 -16.85
CA THR A 368 12.15 20.12 -16.33
C THR A 368 13.60 20.27 -15.84
N GLU A 369 14.18 19.25 -15.21
CA GLU A 369 15.59 19.26 -14.79
C GLU A 369 16.54 19.25 -16.00
N SER A 370 16.22 18.52 -17.08
CA SER A 370 17.03 18.48 -18.28
C SER A 370 17.05 19.83 -19.03
N SER A 371 15.93 20.56 -19.03
CA SER A 371 15.85 21.88 -19.68
C SER A 371 16.56 22.98 -18.88
N SER A 372 16.63 22.89 -17.56
CA SER A 372 17.37 23.85 -16.72
C SER A 372 18.88 23.70 -16.83
N ILE A 373 19.39 22.47 -17.08
CA ILE A 373 20.82 22.20 -17.28
C ILE A 373 21.29 22.71 -18.66
N THR A 374 20.41 22.69 -19.68
CA THR A 374 20.77 23.13 -21.04
C THR A 374 20.80 24.65 -21.17
N GLN A 375 20.08 25.40 -20.31
CA GLN A 375 20.13 26.86 -20.28
C GLN A 375 21.32 27.44 -19.49
N GLY A 376 22.03 26.61 -18.69
CA GLY A 376 23.19 27.02 -17.92
C GLY A 376 24.54 26.94 -18.64
N PHE A 377 24.59 26.50 -19.92
CA PHE A 377 25.82 26.31 -20.69
C PHE A 377 25.97 27.21 -21.93
N VAL A 378 25.22 28.28 -22.00
CA VAL A 378 25.39 29.33 -23.04
C VAL A 378 25.62 30.68 -22.38
N GLU A 379 26.80 30.85 -21.77
CA GLU A 379 27.48 32.13 -21.54
C GLU A 379 28.80 31.89 -20.83
N ILE A 380 29.84 31.58 -21.58
CA ILE A 380 31.23 32.03 -21.33
C ILE A 380 31.89 32.24 -22.72
#